data_310890f6d8582feafeb79fa5987aa77c
#
_entry.id   310890f6d8582feafeb79fa5987aa77c
#
_cell.length_a   1.000
_cell.length_b   1.000
_cell.length_c   1.000
_cell.angle_alpha   90.00
_cell.angle_beta   90.00
_cell.angle_gamma   90.00
#
_symmetry.space_group_name_H-M   'P 1'
#
loop_
_entity.id
_entity.type
_entity.pdbx_description
1 polymer ?
#
loop_
_entity_poly.entity_id
_entity_poly.type
_entity_poly.pdbx_seq_one_letter_code
_entity_poly.pdbx_strand_id
1 'polypeptide(L)'
;MATSLGLGLFSTSLSSKTASLTAKSSWSSSSPILHPHQVPANLRMVRTVTSATVSNEAPGKRAPRGIMKPRRVSPEMQDLVGVPEISRTQALKRIWAHIKEHNLQDPENKRIIICDEKLKKIFGGKERIGFLEIAGLISPHFLK
;
A
#
# COMPACT_ATOMS: atom_id res chain seq x y z
N MET A 1 -6.87 -62.35 3.68
CA MET A 1 -7.88 -62.20 2.61
C MET A 1 -7.84 -60.76 2.18
N ALA A 2 -7.07 -60.46 1.20
CA ALA A 2 -7.38 -60.27 -0.22
C ALA A 2 -8.30 -59.06 -0.39
N THR A 3 -7.68 -58.00 -0.86
CA THR A 3 -7.62 -57.37 -2.17
C THR A 3 -8.69 -56.29 -2.42
N SER A 4 -8.33 -55.11 -2.79
CA SER A 4 -8.57 -54.64 -4.13
C SER A 4 -7.89 -53.26 -4.37
N LEU A 5 -7.00 -53.28 -5.34
CA LEU A 5 -6.42 -52.14 -6.04
C LEU A 5 -7.50 -51.51 -6.96
N GLY A 6 -7.60 -50.18 -6.90
CA GLY A 6 -8.36 -49.39 -7.86
C GLY A 6 -7.47 -48.27 -8.45
N LEU A 7 -6.73 -48.58 -9.49
CA LEU A 7 -6.11 -47.61 -10.37
C LEU A 7 -7.16 -46.93 -11.23
N GLY A 8 -7.36 -45.65 -11.01
CA GLY A 8 -8.13 -44.77 -11.89
C GLY A 8 -7.19 -43.77 -12.60
N LEU A 9 -6.75 -44.16 -13.76
CA LEU A 9 -6.10 -43.30 -14.75
C LEU A 9 -7.19 -42.41 -15.40
N PHE A 10 -7.10 -41.13 -15.24
CA PHE A 10 -7.81 -40.21 -16.14
C PHE A 10 -6.85 -39.25 -16.78
N SER A 11 -6.76 -39.53 -17.99
CA SER A 11 -6.28 -38.93 -19.22
C SER A 11 -6.38 -37.39 -19.31
N THR A 12 -5.29 -36.84 -19.75
CA THR A 12 -5.02 -35.59 -20.39
C THR A 12 -6.10 -35.06 -21.34
N SER A 13 -6.40 -33.78 -21.22
CA SER A 13 -6.88 -33.00 -22.37
C SER A 13 -6.20 -31.62 -22.38
N LEU A 14 -5.20 -31.52 -23.22
CA LEU A 14 -4.66 -30.26 -23.70
C LEU A 14 -5.71 -29.61 -24.62
N SER A 15 -6.04 -28.37 -24.37
CA SER A 15 -6.65 -27.51 -25.37
C SER A 15 -5.96 -26.15 -25.35
N SER A 16 -5.01 -26.03 -26.22
CA SER A 16 -4.38 -24.81 -26.67
C SER A 16 -5.35 -24.03 -27.57
N LYS A 17 -5.67 -22.80 -27.18
CA LYS A 17 -6.17 -21.79 -28.13
C LYS A 17 -5.40 -20.50 -27.96
N THR A 18 -4.39 -20.38 -28.79
CA THR A 18 -3.76 -19.13 -29.14
C THR A 18 -4.72 -18.25 -29.95
N ALA A 19 -4.98 -17.07 -29.49
CA ALA A 19 -5.56 -16.01 -30.30
C ALA A 19 -4.69 -14.76 -30.13
N SER A 20 -3.77 -14.58 -31.08
CA SER A 20 -3.05 -13.33 -31.26
C SER A 20 -3.96 -12.34 -31.99
N LEU A 21 -4.19 -11.19 -31.35
CA LEU A 21 -4.73 -10.02 -32.03
C LEU A 21 -3.73 -8.87 -31.89
N THR A 22 -2.92 -8.73 -32.94
CA THR A 22 -2.11 -7.55 -33.19
C THR A 22 -3.02 -6.40 -33.63
N ALA A 23 -3.23 -5.42 -32.78
CA ALA A 23 -3.80 -4.15 -33.19
C ALA A 23 -2.65 -3.14 -33.38
N LYS A 24 -2.29 -2.92 -34.62
CA LYS A 24 -1.49 -1.77 -35.05
C LYS A 24 -2.37 -0.52 -34.98
N SER A 25 -2.11 0.39 -34.07
CA SER A 25 -2.59 1.75 -34.15
C SER A 25 -1.48 2.66 -34.68
N SER A 26 -1.61 3.00 -35.96
CA SER A 26 -0.83 4.04 -36.62
C SER A 26 -1.26 5.41 -36.13
N TRP A 27 -0.39 6.10 -35.47
CA TRP A 27 -0.60 7.51 -35.13
C TRP A 27 -0.03 8.36 -36.26
N SER A 28 -0.92 8.97 -37.02
CA SER A 28 -0.61 9.99 -37.99
C SER A 28 -0.17 11.26 -37.30
N SER A 29 1.06 11.67 -37.55
CA SER A 29 1.57 13.00 -37.21
C SER A 29 0.92 14.03 -38.13
N SER A 30 0.05 14.86 -37.60
CA SER A 30 -0.39 16.09 -38.26
C SER A 30 0.30 17.26 -37.59
N SER A 31 1.26 17.84 -38.28
CA SER A 31 1.90 19.10 -37.91
C SER A 31 0.93 20.27 -38.10
N PRO A 32 0.74 21.15 -37.14
CA PRO A 32 0.03 22.41 -37.39
C PRO A 32 1.00 23.48 -37.87
N ILE A 33 0.56 24.10 -38.94
CA ILE A 33 1.15 25.26 -39.64
C ILE A 33 1.28 26.45 -38.68
N LEU A 34 2.48 27.00 -38.60
CA LEU A 34 2.78 28.28 -37.92
C LEU A 34 2.10 29.43 -38.64
N HIS A 35 1.18 30.07 -37.99
CA HIS A 35 0.72 31.42 -38.36
C HIS A 35 1.44 32.42 -37.45
N PRO A 36 2.09 33.44 -38.01
CA PRO A 36 2.64 34.54 -37.22
C PRO A 36 1.54 35.49 -36.83
N HIS A 37 1.06 35.42 -35.62
CA HIS A 37 0.24 36.47 -35.04
C HIS A 37 1.15 37.56 -34.48
N GLN A 38 1.09 38.72 -35.12
CA GLN A 38 1.61 39.99 -34.63
C GLN A 38 0.96 40.31 -33.27
N VAL A 39 1.79 40.45 -32.24
CA VAL A 39 1.40 40.95 -30.94
C VAL A 39 1.57 42.46 -30.92
N PRO A 40 0.51 43.25 -30.61
CA PRO A 40 0.70 44.69 -30.35
C PRO A 40 1.46 44.85 -29.02
N ALA A 41 2.49 45.66 -29.09
CA ALA A 41 3.23 46.12 -27.93
C ALA A 41 2.30 46.91 -27.01
N ASN A 42 1.94 46.33 -25.87
CA ASN A 42 1.37 47.08 -24.77
C ASN A 42 2.31 47.06 -23.59
N LEU A 43 2.82 48.22 -23.34
CA LEU A 43 3.69 48.57 -22.21
C LEU A 43 3.04 48.17 -20.89
N ARG A 44 3.92 47.61 -20.03
CA ARG A 44 3.94 47.95 -18.64
C ARG A 44 3.17 47.17 -17.62
N MET A 45 3.82 46.31 -16.98
CA MET A 45 3.99 46.41 -15.52
C MET A 45 5.19 45.59 -15.12
N VAL A 46 6.24 46.30 -14.72
CA VAL A 46 7.35 45.74 -13.97
C VAL A 46 6.78 45.30 -12.64
N ARG A 47 6.33 44.05 -12.56
CA ARG A 47 6.23 43.38 -11.29
C ARG A 47 7.64 42.92 -10.94
N THR A 48 8.23 43.59 -10.00
CA THR A 48 9.36 43.09 -9.25
C THR A 48 8.96 41.72 -8.71
N VAL A 49 9.33 40.68 -9.44
CA VAL A 49 9.37 39.34 -8.90
C VAL A 49 10.54 39.34 -7.93
N THR A 50 10.20 39.58 -6.67
CA THR A 50 11.10 39.17 -5.59
C THR A 50 11.43 37.72 -5.88
N SER A 51 12.65 37.51 -6.32
CA SER A 51 13.25 36.19 -6.41
C SER A 51 13.15 35.56 -5.02
N ALA A 52 12.10 34.80 -4.79
CA ALA A 52 12.11 33.85 -3.71
C ALA A 52 13.29 32.93 -4.04
N THR A 53 14.39 33.15 -3.35
CA THR A 53 15.55 32.27 -3.32
C THR A 53 14.99 30.90 -2.97
N VAL A 54 14.81 30.07 -3.98
CA VAL A 54 14.60 28.65 -3.78
C VAL A 54 15.94 28.16 -3.29
N SER A 55 16.13 28.23 -2.00
CA SER A 55 17.19 27.49 -1.33
C SER A 55 16.92 26.03 -1.67
N ASN A 56 17.70 25.52 -2.61
CA ASN A 56 17.90 24.11 -2.82
C ASN A 56 18.63 23.54 -1.60
N GLU A 57 18.00 23.63 -0.45
CA GLU A 57 18.34 22.76 0.65
C GLU A 57 18.02 21.35 0.18
N ALA A 58 19.08 20.55 0.06
CA ALA A 58 18.99 19.11 -0.02
C ALA A 58 17.85 18.64 0.89
N PRO A 59 17.06 17.60 0.52
CA PRO A 59 15.90 17.19 1.30
C PRO A 59 16.37 16.74 2.67
N GLY A 60 16.66 17.70 3.52
CA GLY A 60 16.92 17.51 4.95
C GLY A 60 15.69 16.78 5.46
N LYS A 61 15.88 15.65 6.12
CA LYS A 61 14.84 14.84 6.74
C LYS A 61 13.94 15.76 7.55
N ARG A 62 12.86 16.24 6.92
CA ARG A 62 11.85 17.02 7.61
C ARG A 62 11.36 16.20 8.78
N ALA A 63 11.32 16.82 9.97
CA ALA A 63 10.85 16.15 11.16
C ALA A 63 9.49 15.47 10.87
N PRO A 64 9.33 14.18 11.19
CA PRO A 64 8.12 13.44 10.90
C PRO A 64 6.92 14.12 11.56
N ARG A 65 5.91 14.45 10.76
CA ARG A 65 4.69 15.14 11.22
C ARG A 65 3.49 14.21 11.10
N GLY A 66 2.48 14.44 11.93
CA GLY A 66 1.21 13.71 11.88
C GLY A 66 1.36 12.22 12.15
N ILE A 67 0.91 11.39 11.23
CA ILE A 67 0.92 9.92 11.36
C ILE A 67 2.32 9.28 11.34
N MET A 68 3.32 10.04 10.89
CA MET A 68 4.72 9.60 10.86
C MET A 68 5.46 9.92 12.17
N LYS A 69 4.86 10.74 13.06
CA LYS A 69 5.48 11.07 14.35
C LYS A 69 5.49 9.82 15.25
N PRO A 70 6.64 9.44 15.83
CA PRO A 70 6.70 8.36 16.80
C PRO A 70 5.87 8.72 18.04
N ARG A 71 5.16 7.76 18.57
CA ARG A 71 4.36 7.87 19.80
C ARG A 71 4.60 6.63 20.64
N ARG A 72 4.43 6.79 21.92
CA ARG A 72 4.45 5.67 22.86
C ARG A 72 3.27 4.76 22.59
N VAL A 73 3.50 3.48 22.70
CA VAL A 73 2.47 2.45 22.50
C VAL A 73 2.25 1.67 23.79
N SER A 74 1.06 1.06 23.90
CA SER A 74 0.73 0.20 25.04
C SER A 74 1.67 -0.99 25.15
N PRO A 75 1.85 -1.57 26.35
CA PRO A 75 2.73 -2.72 26.56
C PRO A 75 2.35 -3.91 25.67
N GLU A 76 1.07 -4.15 25.45
CA GLU A 76 0.57 -5.21 24.58
C GLU A 76 1.03 -5.02 23.13
N MET A 77 1.02 -3.78 22.65
CA MET A 77 1.53 -3.44 21.33
C MET A 77 3.06 -3.54 21.26
N GLN A 78 3.77 -3.23 22.37
CA GLN A 78 5.23 -3.36 22.44
C GLN A 78 5.67 -4.82 22.29
N ASP A 79 4.94 -5.77 22.87
CA ASP A 79 5.23 -7.19 22.76
C ASP A 79 5.22 -7.69 21.31
N LEU A 80 4.37 -7.12 20.48
CA LEU A 80 4.30 -7.48 19.07
C LEU A 80 5.29 -6.70 18.23
N VAL A 81 5.41 -5.40 18.49
CA VAL A 81 6.21 -4.46 17.67
C VAL A 81 7.67 -4.44 18.11
N GLY A 82 7.98 -4.78 19.36
CA GLY A 82 9.34 -4.82 19.91
C GLY A 82 9.97 -3.47 20.23
N VAL A 83 9.22 -2.37 20.16
CA VAL A 83 9.71 -1.01 20.46
C VAL A 83 8.69 -0.21 21.25
N PRO A 84 9.13 0.61 22.23
CA PRO A 84 8.24 1.42 23.07
C PRO A 84 7.64 2.62 22.34
N GLU A 85 8.33 3.13 21.32
CA GLU A 85 7.88 4.26 20.52
C GLU A 85 7.95 3.92 19.04
N ILE A 86 6.85 4.12 18.36
CA ILE A 86 6.74 3.83 16.93
C ILE A 86 5.73 4.76 16.26
N SER A 87 5.94 5.07 14.99
CA SER A 87 4.94 5.78 14.21
C SER A 87 3.79 4.85 13.82
N ARG A 88 2.59 5.42 13.68
CA ARG A 88 1.39 4.64 13.33
C ARG A 88 1.56 3.83 12.04
N THR A 89 2.22 4.40 11.05
CA THR A 89 2.49 3.73 9.77
C THR A 89 3.46 2.57 9.90
N GLN A 90 4.48 2.71 10.73
CA GLN A 90 5.44 1.63 10.98
C GLN A 90 4.83 0.51 11.83
N ALA A 91 4.03 0.86 12.84
CA ALA A 91 3.30 -0.14 13.63
C ALA A 91 2.41 -1.00 12.72
N LEU A 92 1.64 -0.35 11.85
CA LEU A 92 0.79 -1.06 10.89
C LEU A 92 1.61 -1.98 9.98
N LYS A 93 2.75 -1.52 9.48
CA LYS A 93 3.65 -2.36 8.66
C LYS A 93 4.15 -3.60 9.40
N ARG A 94 4.52 -3.46 10.69
CA ARG A 94 4.98 -4.59 11.50
C ARG A 94 3.85 -5.58 11.80
N ILE A 95 2.66 -5.10 12.11
CA ILE A 95 1.47 -5.96 12.28
C ILE A 95 1.22 -6.75 10.99
N TRP A 96 1.30 -6.11 9.84
CA TRP A 96 1.15 -6.78 8.55
C TRP A 96 2.26 -7.77 8.26
N ALA A 97 3.50 -7.49 8.63
CA ALA A 97 4.60 -8.43 8.52
C ALA A 97 4.31 -9.69 9.35
N HIS A 98 3.88 -9.53 10.61
CA HIS A 98 3.50 -10.63 11.49
C HIS A 98 2.35 -11.48 10.93
N ILE A 99 1.30 -10.83 10.41
CA ILE A 99 0.16 -11.52 9.79
C ILE A 99 0.60 -12.36 8.59
N LYS A 100 1.50 -11.85 7.77
CA LYS A 100 2.04 -12.56 6.60
C LYS A 100 2.98 -13.71 6.99
N GLU A 101 3.83 -13.48 7.97
CA GLU A 101 4.79 -14.46 8.46
C GLU A 101 4.10 -15.69 9.04
N HIS A 102 3.00 -15.48 9.74
CA HIS A 102 2.23 -16.56 10.37
C HIS A 102 1.04 -17.02 9.52
N ASN A 103 0.89 -16.51 8.29
CA ASN A 103 -0.21 -16.84 7.37
C ASN A 103 -1.61 -16.72 8.02
N LEU A 104 -1.82 -15.67 8.81
CA LEU A 104 -3.06 -15.44 9.55
C LEU A 104 -4.20 -14.90 8.68
N GLN A 105 -4.01 -14.80 7.38
CA GLN A 105 -5.08 -14.44 6.45
C GLN A 105 -5.92 -15.65 6.10
N ASP A 106 -7.23 -15.48 6.08
CA ASP A 106 -8.16 -16.52 5.64
C ASP A 106 -7.90 -16.86 4.16
N PRO A 107 -7.73 -18.15 3.81
CA PRO A 107 -7.49 -18.57 2.43
C PRO A 107 -8.65 -18.25 1.47
N GLU A 108 -9.88 -18.28 1.96
CA GLU A 108 -11.06 -17.95 1.15
C GLU A 108 -11.22 -16.43 1.00
N ASN A 109 -11.06 -15.70 2.10
CA ASN A 109 -11.24 -14.25 2.15
C ASN A 109 -10.02 -13.54 2.70
N LYS A 110 -9.11 -13.17 1.84
CA LYS A 110 -7.89 -12.44 2.22
C LYS A 110 -8.13 -11.09 2.94
N ARG A 111 -9.38 -10.64 2.99
CA ARG A 111 -9.80 -9.46 3.75
C ARG A 111 -10.06 -9.74 5.22
N ILE A 112 -10.19 -11.01 5.59
CA ILE A 112 -10.40 -11.46 6.95
C ILE A 112 -9.06 -11.96 7.50
N ILE A 113 -8.78 -11.59 8.73
CA ILE A 113 -7.58 -11.96 9.45
C ILE A 113 -8.00 -12.75 10.67
N ILE A 114 -7.40 -13.92 10.83
CA ILE A 114 -7.56 -14.77 12.00
C ILE A 114 -6.56 -14.29 13.04
N CYS A 115 -7.05 -13.85 14.19
CA CYS A 115 -6.18 -13.27 15.21
C CYS A 115 -5.47 -14.36 16.01
N ASP A 116 -4.16 -14.26 16.07
CA ASP A 116 -3.31 -15.01 16.98
C ASP A 116 -3.42 -14.45 18.43
N GLU A 117 -2.91 -15.15 19.42
CA GLU A 117 -2.95 -14.74 20.83
C GLU A 117 -2.41 -13.32 21.07
N LYS A 118 -1.33 -12.96 20.39
CA LYS A 118 -0.73 -11.61 20.46
C LYS A 118 -1.67 -10.58 19.86
N LEU A 119 -2.27 -10.88 18.71
CA LEU A 119 -3.21 -10.00 18.04
C LEU A 119 -4.53 -9.88 18.81
N LYS A 120 -5.01 -10.95 19.45
CA LYS A 120 -6.21 -10.92 20.30
C LYS A 120 -6.07 -9.94 21.46
N LYS A 121 -4.89 -9.86 22.09
CA LYS A 121 -4.63 -8.89 23.17
C LYS A 121 -4.77 -7.45 22.66
N ILE A 122 -4.26 -7.16 21.47
CA ILE A 122 -4.31 -5.81 20.88
C ILE A 122 -5.71 -5.50 20.36
N PHE A 123 -6.42 -6.48 19.82
CA PHE A 123 -7.74 -6.29 19.20
C PHE A 123 -8.93 -6.57 20.14
N GLY A 124 -8.68 -6.60 21.44
CA GLY A 124 -9.75 -6.74 22.45
C GLY A 124 -10.42 -8.10 22.44
N GLY A 125 -9.67 -9.19 22.17
CA GLY A 125 -10.16 -10.57 22.22
C GLY A 125 -10.91 -11.05 20.96
N LYS A 126 -10.95 -10.26 19.91
CA LYS A 126 -11.60 -10.66 18.64
C LYS A 126 -10.80 -11.76 17.95
N GLU A 127 -11.49 -12.81 17.50
CA GLU A 127 -10.86 -13.92 16.79
C GLU A 127 -10.68 -13.64 15.30
N ARG A 128 -11.63 -12.91 14.70
CA ARG A 128 -11.61 -12.53 13.29
C ARG A 128 -11.85 -11.04 13.16
N ILE A 129 -11.06 -10.39 12.34
CA ILE A 129 -11.16 -8.96 12.08
C ILE A 129 -11.03 -8.67 10.59
N GLY A 130 -11.70 -7.62 10.16
CA GLY A 130 -11.54 -7.10 8.81
C GLY A 130 -10.25 -6.32 8.63
N PHE A 131 -9.68 -6.43 7.46
CA PHE A 131 -8.47 -5.70 7.04
C PHE A 131 -8.52 -4.18 7.36
N LEU A 132 -9.67 -3.53 7.17
CA LEU A 132 -9.83 -2.10 7.42
C LEU A 132 -9.97 -1.77 8.91
N GLU A 133 -10.43 -2.72 9.72
CA GLU A 133 -10.63 -2.53 11.15
C GLU A 133 -9.33 -2.43 11.94
N ILE A 134 -8.25 -3.03 11.43
CA ILE A 134 -6.93 -3.02 12.06
C ILE A 134 -6.51 -1.59 12.42
N ALA A 135 -6.61 -0.66 11.46
CA ALA A 135 -6.21 0.72 11.64
C ALA A 135 -7.01 1.45 12.74
N GLY A 136 -8.28 1.09 12.90
CA GLY A 136 -9.13 1.57 13.97
C GLY A 136 -8.75 0.99 15.33
N LEU A 137 -8.59 -0.33 15.39
CA LEU A 137 -8.30 -1.07 16.62
C LEU A 137 -6.93 -0.74 17.23
N ILE A 138 -5.93 -0.42 16.43
CA ILE A 138 -4.61 0.02 16.94
C ILE A 138 -4.62 1.45 17.49
N SER A 139 -5.64 2.25 17.18
CA SER A 139 -5.68 3.66 17.57
C SER A 139 -5.64 3.89 19.08
N PRO A 140 -6.37 3.15 19.92
CA PRO A 140 -6.36 3.32 21.39
C PRO A 140 -5.00 2.96 22.01
N HIS A 141 -4.21 2.12 21.36
CA HIS A 141 -2.89 1.68 21.85
C HIS A 141 -1.79 2.73 21.69
N PHE A 142 -2.06 3.85 20.99
CA PHE A 142 -1.14 4.97 20.90
C PHE A 142 -1.43 5.99 22.01
N LEU A 143 -0.53 6.07 22.97
CA LEU A 143 -0.61 7.04 24.06
C LEU A 143 -0.37 8.46 23.53
N LYS A 144 -1.07 9.43 24.13
CA LYS A 144 -0.93 10.85 23.78
C LYS A 144 0.32 11.45 24.40
#